data_cedf4afc8c3e03e4e0de67020bb6fdba
#
_entry.id   cedf4afc8c3e03e4e0de67020bb6fdba
#
_cell.length_a   1.000
_cell.length_b   1.000
_cell.length_c   1.000
_cell.angle_alpha   90.00
_cell.angle_beta   90.00
_cell.angle_gamma   90.00
#
_symmetry.space_group_name_H-M   'P 1'
#
loop_
_entity.id
_entity.type
_entity.pdbx_description
1 polymer ?
#
loop_
_entity_poly.entity_id
_entity_poly.type
_entity_poly.pdbx_seq_one_letter_code
_entity_poly.pdbx_strand_id
1 'polypeptide(L)'
;MQYRNIAIIAHVDHGKTTLVDALLKQGNVFRENEDVGTTIMDSNDQERERGITIYAKNTAVNYKDVKINIVDTPGHADFGSEVERVLRMVDSVLLVVDAYEGPMPQTRFVLKKSLELGLRPIVVINKIDKPSAQPAAVIDMVFDLFVQLGANDEQLDFPIVYTIARDGIALLDLNDEKKDITPLFDAVLEKVAPAKNDQTAAFRMQVANLAYDNYLGRMGIGRVYEGVVKTGQSVSIIGNDGVVRSGKISKIFTSLGLKRVETEMAEAGDIVTIAGIADIYVGETISSSPDAQPMPPITIDAPTLKMEFGVNSSPFAGKEGKFVTSRQIRDRLERELEMNVG
;
A
#
# COMPACT_ATOMS: atom_id res chain seq x y z
N MET A 1 19.41 -7.10 -5.73
CA MET A 1 18.95 -5.70 -5.68
C MET A 1 18.59 -5.37 -4.24
N GLN A 2 18.74 -4.12 -3.77
CA GLN A 2 18.23 -3.75 -2.43
C GLN A 2 16.81 -3.22 -2.54
N TYR A 3 16.00 -3.50 -1.53
CA TYR A 3 14.59 -3.09 -1.46
C TYR A 3 14.33 -2.22 -0.24
N ARG A 4 13.46 -1.24 -0.38
CA ARG A 4 12.81 -0.50 0.71
C ARG A 4 11.30 -0.58 0.47
N ASN A 5 10.57 -1.01 1.47
CA ASN A 5 9.12 -1.12 1.36
C ASN A 5 8.50 -0.09 2.31
N ILE A 6 7.79 0.87 1.76
CA ILE A 6 7.16 1.93 2.54
C ILE A 6 5.66 2.01 2.23
N ALA A 7 4.86 2.29 3.23
CA ALA A 7 3.47 2.69 3.05
C ALA A 7 3.33 4.20 3.26
N ILE A 8 2.41 4.82 2.55
CA ILE A 8 2.10 6.24 2.75
C ILE A 8 0.76 6.35 3.44
N ILE A 9 0.74 6.97 4.62
CA ILE A 9 -0.42 7.17 5.45
C ILE A 9 -0.67 8.67 5.65
N ALA A 10 -1.91 9.10 5.52
CA ALA A 10 -2.31 10.49 5.68
C ALA A 10 -3.79 10.60 5.99
N HIS A 11 -4.19 11.72 6.56
CA HIS A 11 -5.59 12.13 6.52
C HIS A 11 -5.99 12.55 5.09
N VAL A 12 -7.30 12.53 4.82
CA VAL A 12 -7.87 13.06 3.56
C VAL A 12 -7.38 14.51 3.39
N ASP A 13 -7.05 14.88 2.15
CA ASP A 13 -6.55 16.20 1.77
C ASP A 13 -5.18 16.62 2.35
N HIS A 14 -4.49 15.82 3.14
CA HIS A 14 -3.12 16.14 3.58
C HIS A 14 -2.06 16.05 2.47
N GLY A 15 -2.45 15.56 1.29
CA GLY A 15 -1.61 15.54 0.09
C GLY A 15 -0.88 14.21 -0.15
N LYS A 16 -1.44 13.10 0.33
CA LYS A 16 -0.92 11.75 0.13
C LYS A 16 -0.72 11.44 -1.36
N THR A 17 -1.79 11.51 -2.16
CA THR A 17 -1.76 11.22 -3.60
C THR A 17 -0.80 12.16 -4.34
N THR A 18 -0.81 13.46 -3.99
CA THR A 18 0.11 14.45 -4.58
C THR A 18 1.57 14.11 -4.28
N LEU A 19 1.87 13.62 -3.07
CA LEU A 19 3.23 13.21 -2.70
C LEU A 19 3.67 11.97 -3.47
N VAL A 20 2.77 10.97 -3.61
CA VAL A 20 3.05 9.77 -4.43
C VAL A 20 3.31 10.16 -5.88
N ASP A 21 2.49 11.03 -6.46
CA ASP A 21 2.67 11.53 -7.81
C ASP A 21 4.02 12.24 -7.99
N ALA A 22 4.44 13.04 -7.01
CA ALA A 22 5.74 13.71 -7.03
C ALA A 22 6.90 12.71 -6.97
N LEU A 23 6.81 11.68 -6.10
CA LEU A 23 7.79 10.59 -6.02
C LEU A 23 7.88 9.82 -7.34
N LEU A 24 6.75 9.52 -7.97
CA LEU A 24 6.72 8.82 -9.25
C LEU A 24 7.32 9.64 -10.40
N LYS A 25 7.01 10.94 -10.46
CA LYS A 25 7.52 11.84 -11.49
C LYS A 25 9.05 11.99 -11.42
N GLN A 26 9.60 12.16 -10.24
CA GLN A 26 11.04 12.36 -10.04
C GLN A 26 11.83 11.05 -9.88
N GLY A 27 11.14 9.92 -9.65
CA GLY A 27 11.75 8.58 -9.62
C GLY A 27 12.09 7.99 -10.99
N ASN A 28 12.13 8.79 -12.06
CA ASN A 28 12.44 8.38 -13.43
C ASN A 28 11.57 7.22 -13.98
N VAL A 29 10.32 7.16 -13.54
CA VAL A 29 9.38 6.09 -13.94
C VAL A 29 8.71 6.39 -15.27
N PHE A 30 8.60 7.67 -15.64
CA PHE A 30 7.96 8.15 -16.86
C PHE A 30 9.00 8.56 -17.90
N ARG A 31 8.67 8.38 -19.18
CA ARG A 31 9.47 8.94 -20.27
C ARG A 31 9.32 10.45 -20.28
N GLU A 32 10.36 11.18 -20.69
CA GLU A 32 10.43 12.66 -20.70
C GLU A 32 9.27 13.37 -21.42
N ASN A 33 8.44 12.67 -22.20
CA ASN A 33 7.30 13.21 -22.96
C ASN A 33 5.97 12.49 -22.66
N GLU A 34 5.88 11.71 -21.59
CA GLU A 34 4.62 11.07 -21.21
C GLU A 34 3.77 12.08 -20.43
N ASP A 35 2.68 12.55 -21.04
CA ASP A 35 1.73 13.48 -20.40
C ASP A 35 0.98 12.71 -19.30
N VAL A 36 1.45 12.84 -18.10
CA VAL A 36 0.94 12.15 -16.92
C VAL A 36 -0.03 13.11 -16.24
N GLY A 37 -1.31 12.88 -16.34
CA GLY A 37 -2.35 13.71 -15.71
C GLY A 37 -2.14 13.93 -14.21
N THR A 38 -2.94 14.81 -13.60
CA THR A 38 -2.73 15.34 -12.23
C THR A 38 -3.12 14.41 -11.08
N THR A 39 -3.63 13.20 -11.32
CA THR A 39 -3.97 12.20 -10.30
C THR A 39 -3.69 10.81 -10.84
N ILE A 40 -2.40 10.47 -10.86
CA ILE A 40 -1.91 9.26 -11.53
C ILE A 40 -2.38 8.00 -10.79
N MET A 41 -2.51 8.07 -9.47
CA MET A 41 -2.87 6.93 -8.62
C MET A 41 -4.40 6.70 -8.55
N ASP A 42 -5.24 7.71 -8.65
CA ASP A 42 -6.70 7.56 -8.51
C ASP A 42 -7.33 7.08 -9.82
N SER A 43 -7.22 5.79 -10.10
CA SER A 43 -7.70 5.17 -11.34
C SER A 43 -9.17 4.73 -11.30
N ASN A 44 -9.79 4.64 -10.12
CA ASN A 44 -11.19 4.24 -9.93
C ASN A 44 -12.10 5.48 -9.97
N ASP A 45 -13.22 5.40 -10.70
CA ASP A 45 -14.18 6.50 -10.81
C ASP A 45 -14.74 6.92 -9.45
N GLN A 46 -14.94 5.98 -8.51
CA GLN A 46 -15.41 6.26 -7.15
C GLN A 46 -14.35 7.00 -6.32
N GLU A 47 -13.08 6.66 -6.47
CA GLU A 47 -11.97 7.36 -5.81
C GLU A 47 -11.87 8.80 -6.31
N ARG A 48 -11.99 9.01 -7.63
CA ARG A 48 -11.98 10.34 -8.25
C ARG A 48 -13.17 11.20 -7.83
N GLU A 49 -14.37 10.61 -7.80
CA GLU A 49 -15.59 11.32 -7.40
C GLU A 49 -15.53 11.76 -5.94
N ARG A 50 -14.97 10.91 -5.04
CA ARG A 50 -14.93 11.18 -3.61
C ARG A 50 -13.64 11.83 -3.12
N GLY A 51 -12.59 11.85 -3.95
CA GLY A 51 -11.28 12.38 -3.59
C GLY A 51 -10.57 11.58 -2.49
N ILE A 52 -10.87 10.27 -2.34
CA ILE A 52 -10.27 9.41 -1.33
C ILE A 52 -9.72 8.13 -1.96
N THR A 53 -8.64 7.61 -1.41
CA THR A 53 -8.12 6.27 -1.75
C THR A 53 -8.99 5.21 -1.06
N ILE A 54 -9.54 4.29 -1.85
CA ILE A 54 -10.38 3.16 -1.36
C ILE A 54 -9.54 1.89 -1.32
N TYR A 55 -8.79 1.61 -2.38
CA TYR A 55 -7.97 0.41 -2.52
C TYR A 55 -6.49 0.74 -2.38
N ALA A 56 -5.77 -0.12 -1.68
CA ALA A 56 -4.32 -0.02 -1.62
C ALA A 56 -3.71 -0.31 -2.99
N LYS A 57 -2.78 0.53 -3.42
CA LYS A 57 -2.09 0.40 -4.70
C LYS A 57 -0.59 0.28 -4.47
N ASN A 58 0.00 -0.68 -5.17
CA ASN A 58 1.44 -0.89 -5.14
C ASN A 58 2.08 -0.21 -6.34
N THR A 59 3.08 0.59 -6.07
CA THR A 59 3.95 1.18 -7.09
C THR A 59 5.40 1.05 -6.66
N ALA A 60 6.34 1.29 -7.56
CA ALA A 60 7.75 1.26 -7.22
C ALA A 60 8.54 2.27 -8.04
N VAL A 61 9.58 2.81 -7.44
CA VAL A 61 10.57 3.67 -8.09
C VAL A 61 11.97 3.11 -7.86
N ASN A 62 12.87 3.33 -8.81
CA ASN A 62 14.27 3.00 -8.65
C ASN A 62 15.05 4.28 -8.33
N TYR A 63 15.77 4.27 -7.22
CA TYR A 63 16.60 5.39 -6.80
C TYR A 63 17.93 4.89 -6.25
N LYS A 64 19.07 5.33 -6.81
CA LYS A 64 20.45 4.94 -6.40
C LYS A 64 20.61 3.42 -6.23
N ASP A 65 20.31 2.62 -7.24
CA ASP A 65 20.41 1.15 -7.22
C ASP A 65 19.53 0.43 -6.18
N VAL A 66 18.58 1.15 -5.56
CA VAL A 66 17.59 0.62 -4.63
C VAL A 66 16.21 0.72 -5.26
N LYS A 67 15.45 -0.36 -5.19
CA LYS A 67 14.03 -0.35 -5.53
C LYS A 67 13.24 0.03 -4.28
N ILE A 68 12.49 1.11 -4.36
CA ILE A 68 11.59 1.57 -3.32
C ILE A 68 10.16 1.19 -3.73
N ASN A 69 9.60 0.20 -3.06
CA ASN A 69 8.19 -0.14 -3.20
C ASN A 69 7.38 0.83 -2.33
N ILE A 70 6.38 1.44 -2.93
CA ILE A 70 5.49 2.41 -2.29
C ILE A 70 4.09 1.84 -2.32
N VAL A 71 3.51 1.63 -1.14
CA VAL A 71 2.14 1.17 -1.00
C VAL A 71 1.27 2.35 -0.58
N ASP A 72 0.39 2.77 -1.48
CA ASP A 72 -0.61 3.78 -1.16
C ASP A 72 -1.73 3.14 -0.35
N THR A 73 -2.00 3.67 0.84
CA THR A 73 -2.97 3.10 1.77
C THR A 73 -4.25 3.94 1.84
N PRO A 74 -5.42 3.32 2.01
CA PRO A 74 -6.61 4.06 2.36
C PRO A 74 -6.39 4.87 3.65
N GLY A 75 -6.83 6.14 3.64
CA GLY A 75 -6.72 7.02 4.81
C GLY A 75 -7.89 6.91 5.79
N HIS A 76 -8.99 6.26 5.40
CA HIS A 76 -10.23 6.23 6.18
C HIS A 76 -10.31 4.99 7.09
N ALA A 77 -10.80 5.18 8.32
CA ALA A 77 -10.92 4.11 9.31
C ALA A 77 -11.85 2.95 8.86
N ASP A 78 -12.78 3.21 7.94
CA ASP A 78 -13.68 2.20 7.37
C ASP A 78 -12.93 1.11 6.57
N PHE A 79 -11.68 1.39 6.15
CA PHE A 79 -10.82 0.46 5.44
C PHE A 79 -9.72 -0.15 6.33
N GLY A 80 -10.00 -0.28 7.63
CA GLY A 80 -9.03 -0.72 8.63
C GLY A 80 -8.39 -2.07 8.31
N SER A 81 -9.15 -3.03 7.79
CA SER A 81 -8.65 -4.35 7.41
C SER A 81 -7.63 -4.27 6.27
N GLU A 82 -7.83 -3.36 5.31
CA GLU A 82 -6.89 -3.17 4.21
C GLU A 82 -5.59 -2.51 4.66
N VAL A 83 -5.70 -1.54 5.56
CA VAL A 83 -4.54 -0.89 6.18
C VAL A 83 -3.67 -1.91 6.92
N GLU A 84 -4.25 -2.79 7.73
CA GLU A 84 -3.50 -3.80 8.48
C GLU A 84 -2.76 -4.77 7.55
N ARG A 85 -3.41 -5.20 6.46
CA ARG A 85 -2.79 -6.05 5.43
C ARG A 85 -1.58 -5.39 4.77
N VAL A 86 -1.74 -4.13 4.39
CA VAL A 86 -0.67 -3.35 3.76
C VAL A 86 0.52 -3.17 4.68
N LEU A 87 0.28 -2.80 5.94
CA LEU A 87 1.33 -2.53 6.90
C LEU A 87 2.24 -3.74 7.17
N ARG A 88 1.74 -4.96 6.95
CA ARG A 88 2.58 -6.16 7.07
C ARG A 88 3.58 -6.33 5.94
N MET A 89 3.34 -5.72 4.78
CA MET A 89 4.26 -5.81 3.63
C MET A 89 5.43 -4.83 3.69
N VAL A 90 5.36 -3.82 4.56
CA VAL A 90 6.30 -2.69 4.54
C VAL A 90 7.26 -2.71 5.72
N ASP A 91 8.35 -1.96 5.57
CA ASP A 91 9.41 -1.83 6.57
C ASP A 91 9.26 -0.51 7.37
N SER A 92 8.56 0.48 6.81
CA SER A 92 8.30 1.78 7.43
C SER A 92 7.07 2.44 6.81
N VAL A 93 6.64 3.55 7.40
CA VAL A 93 5.54 4.37 6.90
C VAL A 93 5.96 5.83 6.77
N LEU A 94 5.50 6.50 5.71
CA LEU A 94 5.55 7.95 5.59
C LEU A 94 4.25 8.51 6.15
N LEU A 95 4.31 9.17 7.28
CA LEU A 95 3.17 9.85 7.90
C LEU A 95 3.08 11.28 7.38
N VAL A 96 2.16 11.52 6.44
CA VAL A 96 1.98 12.85 5.84
C VAL A 96 0.98 13.67 6.64
N VAL A 97 1.42 14.82 7.13
CA VAL A 97 0.62 15.73 7.95
C VAL A 97 0.64 17.13 7.32
N ASP A 98 -0.52 17.75 7.20
CA ASP A 98 -0.62 19.15 6.74
C ASP A 98 -0.03 20.09 7.79
N ALA A 99 0.85 21.00 7.35
CA ALA A 99 1.56 21.95 8.21
C ALA A 99 0.66 22.96 8.93
N TYR A 100 -0.62 23.02 8.59
CA TYR A 100 -1.61 23.89 9.24
C TYR A 100 -2.60 23.11 10.11
N GLU A 101 -3.15 22.00 9.57
CA GLU A 101 -4.22 21.24 10.24
C GLU A 101 -3.69 20.33 11.34
N GLY A 102 -2.43 19.88 11.21
CA GLY A 102 -1.85 18.91 12.15
C GLY A 102 -2.42 17.50 12.01
N PRO A 103 -2.16 16.61 12.98
CA PRO A 103 -2.64 15.23 12.94
C PRO A 103 -4.16 15.17 13.19
N MET A 104 -4.88 14.47 12.30
CA MET A 104 -6.33 14.35 12.32
C MET A 104 -6.77 12.93 12.79
N PRO A 105 -8.06 12.73 13.20
CA PRO A 105 -8.52 11.47 13.79
C PRO A 105 -8.26 10.20 12.97
N GLN A 106 -8.38 10.26 11.65
CA GLN A 106 -8.13 9.11 10.77
C GLN A 106 -6.66 8.68 10.80
N THR A 107 -5.74 9.65 10.89
CA THR A 107 -4.31 9.39 11.04
C THR A 107 -4.01 8.57 12.29
N ARG A 108 -4.75 8.80 13.38
CA ARG A 108 -4.58 8.13 14.67
C ARG A 108 -4.72 6.61 14.57
N PHE A 109 -5.73 6.13 13.83
CA PHE A 109 -5.96 4.69 13.69
C PHE A 109 -4.80 4.00 12.95
N VAL A 110 -4.43 4.52 11.78
CA VAL A 110 -3.38 3.91 10.95
C VAL A 110 -2.02 4.00 11.63
N LEU A 111 -1.72 5.12 12.27
CA LEU A 111 -0.49 5.30 13.03
C LEU A 111 -0.42 4.32 14.20
N LYS A 112 -1.49 4.14 14.97
CA LYS A 112 -1.55 3.18 16.07
C LYS A 112 -1.19 1.76 15.58
N LYS A 113 -1.81 1.31 14.50
CA LYS A 113 -1.52 0.00 13.90
C LYS A 113 -0.05 -0.12 13.43
N SER A 114 0.51 0.94 12.87
CA SER A 114 1.91 0.98 12.46
C SER A 114 2.86 0.83 13.66
N LEU A 115 2.59 1.54 14.75
CA LEU A 115 3.38 1.48 15.99
C LEU A 115 3.28 0.11 16.67
N GLU A 116 2.09 -0.50 16.72
CA GLU A 116 1.86 -1.85 17.24
C GLU A 116 2.65 -2.92 16.47
N LEU A 117 2.84 -2.73 15.16
CA LEU A 117 3.68 -3.60 14.32
C LEU A 117 5.19 -3.32 14.45
N GLY A 118 5.58 -2.38 15.29
CA GLY A 118 6.98 -2.00 15.50
C GLY A 118 7.59 -1.20 14.36
N LEU A 119 6.78 -0.65 13.46
CA LEU A 119 7.29 0.20 12.37
C LEU A 119 7.78 1.53 12.94
N ARG A 120 8.82 2.10 12.29
CA ARG A 120 9.37 3.42 12.61
C ARG A 120 8.93 4.42 11.54
N PRO A 121 7.96 5.31 11.84
CA PRO A 121 7.48 6.26 10.86
C PRO A 121 8.50 7.35 10.53
N ILE A 122 8.49 7.81 9.27
CA ILE A 122 9.08 9.08 8.85
C ILE A 122 7.94 10.09 8.79
N VAL A 123 8.05 11.20 9.51
CA VAL A 123 7.03 12.25 9.53
C VAL A 123 7.28 13.23 8.39
N VAL A 124 6.30 13.42 7.52
CA VAL A 124 6.35 14.33 6.38
C VAL A 124 5.39 15.48 6.63
N ILE A 125 5.94 16.65 6.97
CA ILE A 125 5.16 17.89 7.17
C ILE A 125 4.96 18.53 5.80
N ASN A 126 3.76 18.39 5.25
CA ASN A 126 3.43 18.84 3.90
C ASN A 126 2.74 20.21 3.88
N LYS A 127 2.78 20.87 2.73
CA LYS A 127 2.15 22.18 2.46
C LYS A 127 2.76 23.32 3.30
N ILE A 128 4.07 23.27 3.51
CA ILE A 128 4.82 24.32 4.23
C ILE A 128 4.81 25.68 3.51
N ASP A 129 4.36 25.72 2.26
CA ASP A 129 4.17 26.93 1.44
C ASP A 129 2.92 27.74 1.82
N LYS A 130 1.99 27.16 2.57
CA LYS A 130 0.79 27.88 3.00
C LYS A 130 1.14 29.03 3.95
N PRO A 131 0.54 30.22 3.81
CA PRO A 131 0.78 31.35 4.72
C PRO A 131 0.44 31.05 6.19
N SER A 132 -0.50 30.11 6.41
CA SER A 132 -0.95 29.69 7.74
C SER A 132 -0.17 28.48 8.29
N ALA A 133 0.84 27.97 7.58
CA ALA A 133 1.61 26.83 8.02
C ALA A 133 2.36 27.11 9.34
N GLN A 134 2.29 26.17 10.26
CA GLN A 134 2.97 26.20 11.56
C GLN A 134 3.72 24.89 11.81
N PRO A 135 4.78 24.59 11.04
CA PRO A 135 5.45 23.28 11.08
C PRO A 135 5.91 22.88 12.49
N ALA A 136 6.47 23.82 13.26
CA ALA A 136 6.93 23.54 14.62
C ALA A 136 5.79 23.09 15.56
N ALA A 137 4.68 23.81 15.55
CA ALA A 137 3.52 23.45 16.36
C ALA A 137 2.91 22.09 15.93
N VAL A 138 2.91 21.82 14.62
CA VAL A 138 2.42 20.53 14.10
C VAL A 138 3.33 19.37 14.50
N ILE A 139 4.65 19.57 14.55
CA ILE A 139 5.60 18.57 15.05
C ILE A 139 5.31 18.23 16.51
N ASP A 140 5.09 19.23 17.36
CA ASP A 140 4.72 19.02 18.77
C ASP A 140 3.42 18.22 18.89
N MET A 141 2.40 18.55 18.09
CA MET A 141 1.13 17.78 18.05
C MET A 141 1.34 16.33 17.60
N VAL A 142 2.22 16.09 16.63
CA VAL A 142 2.56 14.75 16.17
C VAL A 142 3.29 13.99 17.27
N PHE A 143 4.24 14.61 17.94
CA PHE A 143 4.97 14.01 19.05
C PHE A 143 4.00 13.60 20.18
N ASP A 144 3.11 14.51 20.60
CA ASP A 144 2.08 14.21 21.58
C ASP A 144 1.17 13.05 21.17
N LEU A 145 0.83 12.97 19.87
CA LEU A 145 0.05 11.85 19.34
C LEU A 145 0.80 10.53 19.46
N PHE A 146 2.10 10.48 19.13
CA PHE A 146 2.93 9.29 19.29
C PHE A 146 2.98 8.82 20.74
N VAL A 147 3.21 9.75 21.69
CA VAL A 147 3.19 9.45 23.12
C VAL A 147 1.84 8.88 23.56
N GLN A 148 0.72 9.50 23.15
CA GLN A 148 -0.63 9.01 23.46
C GLN A 148 -0.94 7.62 22.88
N LEU A 149 -0.30 7.25 21.77
CA LEU A 149 -0.46 5.94 21.14
C LEU A 149 0.50 4.88 21.69
N GLY A 150 1.36 5.24 22.65
CA GLY A 150 2.27 4.31 23.31
C GLY A 150 3.51 3.99 22.48
N ALA A 151 3.98 4.94 21.66
CA ALA A 151 5.24 4.79 20.94
C ALA A 151 6.42 4.59 21.91
N ASN A 152 7.37 3.72 21.52
CA ASN A 152 8.61 3.54 22.25
C ASN A 152 9.64 4.62 21.89
N ASP A 153 10.76 4.67 22.63
CA ASP A 153 11.79 5.70 22.46
C ASP A 153 12.35 5.76 21.03
N GLU A 154 12.50 4.61 20.37
CA GLU A 154 12.99 4.54 18.99
C GLU A 154 11.97 5.08 17.97
N GLN A 155 10.68 4.95 18.29
CA GLN A 155 9.59 5.48 17.46
C GLN A 155 9.36 6.96 17.72
N LEU A 156 9.67 7.45 18.92
CA LEU A 156 9.60 8.88 19.27
C LEU A 156 10.76 9.69 18.64
N ASP A 157 11.88 9.03 18.33
CA ASP A 157 13.00 9.63 17.57
C ASP A 157 12.73 9.54 16.04
N PHE A 158 11.56 10.01 15.62
CA PHE A 158 11.18 9.96 14.22
C PHE A 158 11.87 11.05 13.39
N PRO A 159 12.38 10.72 12.19
CA PRO A 159 12.89 11.72 11.26
C PRO A 159 11.77 12.58 10.69
N ILE A 160 12.07 13.85 10.43
CA ILE A 160 11.14 14.83 9.89
C ILE A 160 11.64 15.26 8.51
N VAL A 161 10.71 15.32 7.55
CA VAL A 161 10.94 15.88 6.21
C VAL A 161 9.84 16.89 5.92
N TYR A 162 10.21 18.07 5.49
CA TYR A 162 9.26 19.12 5.09
C TYR A 162 9.02 19.06 3.59
N THR A 163 7.76 19.22 3.15
CA THR A 163 7.43 19.08 1.73
C THR A 163 6.47 20.14 1.22
N ILE A 164 6.63 20.45 -0.07
CA ILE A 164 5.63 21.09 -0.92
C ILE A 164 5.33 20.07 -2.02
N ALA A 165 4.52 19.05 -1.67
CA ALA A 165 4.30 17.90 -2.55
C ALA A 165 3.78 18.31 -3.93
N ARG A 166 2.96 19.36 -4.02
CA ARG A 166 2.45 19.90 -5.29
C ARG A 166 3.56 20.32 -6.24
N ASP A 167 4.62 20.91 -5.70
CA ASP A 167 5.75 21.43 -6.47
C ASP A 167 6.89 20.41 -6.57
N GLY A 168 6.73 19.20 -5.95
CA GLY A 168 7.73 18.15 -5.94
C GLY A 168 8.99 18.52 -5.16
N ILE A 169 8.85 19.26 -4.06
CA ILE A 169 9.96 19.77 -3.24
C ILE A 169 9.95 19.08 -1.87
N ALA A 170 11.14 18.67 -1.42
CA ALA A 170 11.37 18.19 -0.05
C ALA A 170 12.60 18.89 0.56
N LEU A 171 12.60 19.08 1.87
CA LEU A 171 13.64 19.74 2.65
C LEU A 171 13.86 18.95 3.95
N LEU A 172 15.10 18.88 4.42
CA LEU A 172 15.43 18.38 5.76
C LEU A 172 15.41 19.49 6.82
N ASP A 173 15.75 20.71 6.41
CA ASP A 173 15.62 21.94 7.21
C ASP A 173 14.81 22.98 6.43
N LEU A 174 13.99 23.78 7.13
CA LEU A 174 13.14 24.81 6.49
C LEU A 174 13.94 25.90 5.76
N ASN A 175 15.22 26.05 6.09
CA ASN A 175 16.14 27.00 5.45
C ASN A 175 16.86 26.41 4.24
N ASP A 176 16.69 25.13 3.94
CA ASP A 176 17.30 24.49 2.80
C ASP A 176 16.79 25.06 1.48
N GLU A 177 17.63 24.93 0.44
CA GLU A 177 17.24 25.36 -0.90
C GLU A 177 16.14 24.45 -1.48
N LYS A 178 15.07 25.06 -1.95
CA LYS A 178 13.91 24.37 -2.56
C LYS A 178 14.26 23.91 -3.99
N LYS A 179 14.69 22.64 -4.14
CA LYS A 179 15.11 22.08 -5.44
C LYS A 179 14.13 21.03 -5.97
N ASP A 180 14.07 19.90 -5.29
CA ASP A 180 13.36 18.71 -5.74
C ASP A 180 12.97 17.82 -4.56
N ILE A 181 12.47 16.60 -4.83
CA ILE A 181 12.04 15.63 -3.81
C ILE A 181 13.18 14.70 -3.32
N THR A 182 14.39 14.85 -3.85
CA THR A 182 15.57 14.03 -3.51
C THR A 182 15.80 13.89 -1.99
N PRO A 183 15.65 14.94 -1.15
CA PRO A 183 15.83 14.81 0.29
C PRO A 183 14.90 13.77 0.93
N LEU A 184 13.68 13.59 0.42
CA LEU A 184 12.76 12.56 0.92
C LEU A 184 13.23 11.16 0.51
N PHE A 185 13.70 10.97 -0.72
CA PHE A 185 14.31 9.71 -1.14
C PHE A 185 15.53 9.34 -0.29
N ASP A 186 16.43 10.31 -0.05
CA ASP A 186 17.61 10.09 0.77
C ASP A 186 17.25 9.76 2.22
N ALA A 187 16.24 10.44 2.79
CA ALA A 187 15.70 10.10 4.11
C ALA A 187 15.15 8.66 4.16
N VAL A 188 14.44 8.22 3.13
CA VAL A 188 13.97 6.83 3.02
C VAL A 188 15.14 5.86 2.98
N LEU A 189 16.16 6.11 2.18
CA LEU A 189 17.33 5.21 2.09
C LEU A 189 18.12 5.14 3.40
N GLU A 190 18.22 6.24 4.12
CA GLU A 190 18.98 6.34 5.37
C GLU A 190 18.22 5.74 6.57
N LYS A 191 16.93 6.06 6.69
CA LYS A 191 16.15 5.77 7.90
C LYS A 191 15.36 4.47 7.82
N VAL A 192 15.00 4.01 6.61
CA VAL A 192 14.31 2.74 6.43
C VAL A 192 15.32 1.62 6.27
N ALA A 193 15.28 0.63 7.15
CA ALA A 193 16.16 -0.53 7.04
C ALA A 193 15.96 -1.26 5.69
N PRO A 194 17.05 -1.79 5.08
CA PRO A 194 16.91 -2.65 3.92
C PRO A 194 16.01 -3.85 4.22
N ALA A 195 15.12 -4.19 3.30
CA ALA A 195 14.38 -5.44 3.41
C ALA A 195 15.35 -6.62 3.50
N LYS A 196 15.05 -7.57 4.40
CA LYS A 196 15.85 -8.79 4.49
C LYS A 196 15.83 -9.51 3.15
N ASN A 197 17.00 -9.85 2.61
CA ASN A 197 17.14 -10.49 1.31
C ASN A 197 17.96 -11.79 1.46
N ASP A 198 17.38 -12.79 2.12
CA ASP A 198 17.96 -14.13 2.17
C ASP A 198 17.48 -14.93 0.95
N GLN A 199 18.31 -14.96 -0.08
CA GLN A 199 18.03 -15.70 -1.33
C GLN A 199 18.33 -17.19 -1.22
N THR A 200 19.01 -17.64 -0.19
CA THR A 200 19.44 -19.04 -0.01
C THR A 200 18.38 -19.88 0.69
N ALA A 201 17.49 -19.25 1.41
CA ALA A 201 16.37 -19.91 2.07
C ALA A 201 15.32 -20.43 1.08
N ALA A 202 14.45 -21.31 1.52
CA ALA A 202 13.26 -21.68 0.76
C ALA A 202 12.36 -20.46 0.55
N PHE A 203 11.82 -20.32 -0.66
CA PHE A 203 10.87 -19.25 -0.95
C PHE A 203 9.72 -19.25 0.05
N ARG A 204 9.39 -18.06 0.59
CA ARG A 204 8.26 -17.84 1.48
C ARG A 204 7.67 -16.46 1.26
N MET A 205 6.36 -16.43 1.05
CA MET A 205 5.56 -15.23 0.83
C MET A 205 4.25 -15.36 1.60
N GLN A 206 3.71 -14.25 2.08
CA GLN A 206 2.34 -14.17 2.59
C GLN A 206 1.48 -13.33 1.66
N VAL A 207 0.27 -13.81 1.39
CA VAL A 207 -0.72 -13.08 0.60
C VAL A 207 -1.36 -12.02 1.49
N ALA A 208 -1.07 -10.77 1.21
CA ALA A 208 -1.62 -9.64 1.95
C ALA A 208 -2.84 -9.03 1.26
N ASN A 209 -2.84 -9.03 -0.08
CA ASN A 209 -3.97 -8.49 -0.85
C ASN A 209 -4.26 -9.35 -2.08
N LEU A 210 -5.42 -9.15 -2.69
CA LEU A 210 -5.85 -9.87 -3.88
C LEU A 210 -6.00 -8.92 -5.06
N ALA A 211 -5.83 -9.47 -6.25
CA ALA A 211 -6.19 -8.84 -7.51
C ALA A 211 -6.91 -9.85 -8.40
N TYR A 212 -7.62 -9.38 -9.38
CA TYR A 212 -8.32 -10.21 -10.34
C TYR A 212 -8.02 -9.76 -11.77
N ASP A 213 -7.81 -10.74 -12.63
CA ASP A 213 -7.67 -10.55 -14.06
C ASP A 213 -8.59 -11.52 -14.79
N ASN A 214 -9.23 -11.09 -15.90
CA ASN A 214 -10.21 -11.91 -16.61
C ASN A 214 -9.60 -13.18 -17.24
N TYR A 215 -8.29 -13.20 -17.49
CA TYR A 215 -7.57 -14.32 -18.12
C TYR A 215 -6.78 -15.15 -17.10
N LEU A 216 -6.22 -14.51 -16.08
CA LEU A 216 -5.38 -15.15 -15.08
C LEU A 216 -6.17 -15.58 -13.83
N GLY A 217 -7.40 -15.09 -13.70
CA GLY A 217 -8.21 -15.30 -12.50
C GLY A 217 -7.71 -14.48 -11.29
N ARG A 218 -7.92 -15.03 -10.12
CA ARG A 218 -7.49 -14.43 -8.86
C ARG A 218 -5.97 -14.51 -8.72
N MET A 219 -5.37 -13.41 -8.25
CA MET A 219 -3.93 -13.26 -8.04
C MET A 219 -3.66 -12.82 -6.62
N GLY A 220 -2.60 -13.34 -6.01
CA GLY A 220 -2.14 -12.93 -4.70
C GLY A 220 -1.06 -11.86 -4.78
N ILE A 221 -1.23 -10.80 -3.98
CA ILE A 221 -0.24 -9.74 -3.80
C ILE A 221 0.37 -9.89 -2.42
N GLY A 222 1.71 -9.84 -2.34
CA GLY A 222 2.39 -9.91 -1.06
C GLY A 222 3.88 -9.70 -1.18
N ARG A 223 4.52 -9.62 -0.01
CA ARG A 223 5.97 -9.51 0.08
C ARG A 223 6.61 -10.90 0.04
N VAL A 224 7.68 -11.03 -0.70
CA VAL A 224 8.60 -12.17 -0.60
C VAL A 224 9.48 -11.96 0.64
N TYR A 225 9.32 -12.80 1.64
CA TYR A 225 10.08 -12.67 2.89
C TYR A 225 11.42 -13.40 2.84
N GLU A 226 11.47 -14.52 2.13
CA GLU A 226 12.64 -15.39 2.02
C GLU A 226 12.72 -16.05 0.65
N GLY A 227 13.94 -16.35 0.22
CA GLY A 227 14.21 -17.12 -0.98
C GLY A 227 13.96 -16.38 -2.29
N VAL A 228 13.84 -17.18 -3.33
CA VAL A 228 13.59 -16.74 -4.71
C VAL A 228 12.43 -17.56 -5.28
N VAL A 229 11.51 -16.89 -5.96
CA VAL A 229 10.40 -17.52 -6.67
C VAL A 229 10.60 -17.39 -8.18
N LYS A 230 10.25 -18.45 -8.93
CA LYS A 230 10.32 -18.47 -10.39
C LYS A 230 8.99 -18.83 -11.03
N THR A 231 8.76 -18.32 -12.22
CA THR A 231 7.61 -18.71 -13.04
C THR A 231 7.69 -20.21 -13.34
N GLY A 232 6.56 -20.89 -13.23
CA GLY A 232 6.46 -22.35 -13.42
C GLY A 232 6.78 -23.17 -12.16
N GLN A 233 7.17 -22.53 -11.05
CA GLN A 233 7.54 -23.22 -9.82
C GLN A 233 6.31 -23.81 -9.12
N SER A 234 6.44 -25.07 -8.66
CA SER A 234 5.47 -25.70 -7.78
C SER A 234 5.69 -25.19 -6.35
N VAL A 235 4.59 -24.94 -5.66
CA VAL A 235 4.60 -24.37 -4.29
C VAL A 235 3.56 -25.06 -3.42
N SER A 236 3.78 -25.02 -2.14
CA SER A 236 2.81 -25.37 -1.09
C SER A 236 2.10 -24.09 -0.63
N ILE A 237 0.80 -24.16 -0.51
CA ILE A 237 -0.06 -23.11 0.01
C ILE A 237 -0.59 -23.58 1.36
N ILE A 238 -0.26 -22.84 2.40
CA ILE A 238 -0.65 -23.15 3.78
C ILE A 238 -1.76 -22.19 4.14
N GLY A 239 -2.97 -22.73 4.29
CA GLY A 239 -4.16 -21.96 4.66
C GLY A 239 -4.11 -21.45 6.10
N ASN A 240 -4.96 -20.47 6.40
CA ASN A 240 -5.09 -19.95 7.76
C ASN A 240 -5.64 -21.01 8.75
N ASP A 241 -6.24 -22.06 8.26
CA ASP A 241 -6.69 -23.26 9.00
C ASP A 241 -5.61 -24.34 9.15
N GLY A 242 -4.42 -24.10 8.60
CA GLY A 242 -3.31 -25.06 8.60
C GLY A 242 -3.40 -26.14 7.52
N VAL A 243 -4.42 -26.11 6.66
CA VAL A 243 -4.52 -27.07 5.54
C VAL A 243 -3.48 -26.70 4.47
N VAL A 244 -2.72 -27.70 4.06
CA VAL A 244 -1.71 -27.54 3.02
C VAL A 244 -2.23 -28.08 1.69
N ARG A 245 -2.17 -27.25 0.66
CA ARG A 245 -2.47 -27.64 -0.72
C ARG A 245 -1.32 -27.29 -1.66
N SER A 246 -1.27 -27.96 -2.79
CA SER A 246 -0.23 -27.71 -3.80
C SER A 246 -0.75 -26.75 -4.85
N GLY A 247 0.13 -25.92 -5.37
CA GLY A 247 -0.16 -25.02 -6.48
C GLY A 247 1.05 -24.85 -7.40
N LYS A 248 0.83 -24.16 -8.51
CA LYS A 248 1.89 -23.81 -9.48
C LYS A 248 1.75 -22.34 -9.84
N ILE A 249 2.83 -21.60 -9.72
CA ILE A 249 2.89 -20.20 -10.12
C ILE A 249 3.01 -20.13 -11.63
N SER A 250 2.01 -19.58 -12.31
CA SER A 250 2.01 -19.43 -13.78
C SER A 250 2.71 -18.15 -14.22
N LYS A 251 2.53 -17.05 -13.47
CA LYS A 251 3.13 -15.76 -13.76
C LYS A 251 3.47 -15.01 -12.47
N ILE A 252 4.51 -14.18 -12.59
CA ILE A 252 4.96 -13.27 -11.53
C ILE A 252 4.99 -11.86 -12.11
N PHE A 253 4.48 -10.90 -11.37
CA PHE A 253 4.54 -9.49 -11.73
C PHE A 253 5.18 -8.70 -10.60
N THR A 254 5.99 -7.73 -10.98
CA THR A 254 6.56 -6.72 -10.09
C THR A 254 6.05 -5.34 -10.47
N SER A 255 6.09 -4.39 -9.55
CA SER A 255 5.71 -3.01 -9.85
C SER A 255 6.91 -2.24 -10.41
N LEU A 256 6.68 -1.46 -11.45
CA LEU A 256 7.59 -0.44 -11.96
C LEU A 256 6.74 0.80 -12.32
N GLY A 257 6.84 1.85 -11.52
CA GLY A 257 5.84 2.89 -11.54
C GLY A 257 4.46 2.30 -11.27
N LEU A 258 3.48 2.72 -12.02
CA LEU A 258 2.10 2.21 -11.95
C LEU A 258 1.88 0.91 -12.73
N LYS A 259 2.86 0.48 -13.52
CA LYS A 259 2.72 -0.68 -14.39
C LYS A 259 3.10 -1.94 -13.62
N ARG A 260 2.29 -2.99 -13.79
CA ARG A 260 2.68 -4.35 -13.44
C ARG A 260 3.52 -4.89 -14.60
N VAL A 261 4.76 -5.25 -14.31
CA VAL A 261 5.70 -5.80 -15.28
C VAL A 261 5.86 -7.29 -15.00
N GLU A 262 5.64 -8.12 -16.00
CA GLU A 262 5.87 -9.55 -15.89
C GLU A 262 7.38 -9.83 -15.73
N THR A 263 7.73 -10.71 -14.81
CA THR A 263 9.11 -11.15 -14.57
C THR A 263 9.19 -12.65 -14.46
N GLU A 264 10.33 -13.22 -14.83
CA GLU A 264 10.56 -14.65 -14.69
C GLU A 264 10.87 -15.08 -13.26
N MET A 265 11.38 -14.15 -12.44
CA MET A 265 11.75 -14.41 -11.05
C MET A 265 11.60 -13.18 -10.18
N ALA A 266 11.39 -13.43 -8.89
CA ALA A 266 11.43 -12.41 -7.85
C ALA A 266 12.16 -12.94 -6.62
N GLU A 267 12.76 -12.04 -5.85
CA GLU A 267 13.60 -12.38 -4.69
C GLU A 267 13.08 -11.75 -3.39
N ALA A 268 13.57 -12.28 -2.28
CA ALA A 268 13.25 -11.77 -0.95
C ALA A 268 13.42 -10.26 -0.86
N GLY A 269 12.47 -9.60 -0.22
CA GLY A 269 12.40 -8.15 -0.08
C GLY A 269 11.45 -7.46 -1.06
N ASP A 270 11.14 -8.06 -2.22
CA ASP A 270 10.23 -7.45 -3.19
C ASP A 270 8.74 -7.67 -2.85
N ILE A 271 7.90 -6.76 -3.29
CA ILE A 271 6.43 -6.93 -3.28
C ILE A 271 6.00 -7.33 -4.69
N VAL A 272 5.36 -8.49 -4.78
CA VAL A 272 5.02 -9.11 -6.06
C VAL A 272 3.55 -9.50 -6.13
N THR A 273 3.07 -9.67 -7.36
CA THR A 273 1.78 -10.29 -7.65
C THR A 273 2.04 -11.63 -8.32
N ILE A 274 1.45 -12.70 -7.79
CA ILE A 274 1.56 -14.05 -8.35
C ILE A 274 0.21 -14.53 -8.87
N ALA A 275 0.23 -15.26 -9.98
CA ALA A 275 -0.93 -15.86 -10.61
C ALA A 275 -0.74 -17.38 -10.81
N GLY A 276 -1.83 -18.10 -11.04
CA GLY A 276 -1.83 -19.53 -11.33
C GLY A 276 -2.22 -20.42 -10.16
N ILE A 277 -2.47 -19.85 -8.98
CA ILE A 277 -2.97 -20.56 -7.80
C ILE A 277 -4.47 -20.34 -7.74
N ALA A 278 -5.24 -21.40 -8.00
CA ALA A 278 -6.69 -21.34 -7.80
C ALA A 278 -7.01 -21.15 -6.31
N ASP A 279 -8.09 -20.45 -6.04
CA ASP A 279 -8.62 -20.24 -4.67
C ASP A 279 -7.56 -19.72 -3.68
N ILE A 280 -6.76 -18.76 -4.11
CA ILE A 280 -5.81 -18.06 -3.24
C ILE A 280 -6.55 -17.06 -2.34
N TYR A 281 -6.19 -17.01 -1.04
CA TYR A 281 -6.84 -16.15 -0.05
C TYR A 281 -5.83 -15.29 0.71
N VAL A 282 -6.34 -14.20 1.30
CA VAL A 282 -5.54 -13.34 2.18
C VAL A 282 -5.09 -14.09 3.43
N GLY A 283 -3.87 -13.84 3.86
CA GLY A 283 -3.25 -14.48 5.03
C GLY A 283 -2.54 -15.78 4.73
N GLU A 284 -2.80 -16.44 3.60
CA GLU A 284 -2.15 -17.69 3.25
C GLU A 284 -0.64 -17.51 3.05
N THR A 285 0.09 -18.52 3.49
CA THR A 285 1.54 -18.61 3.30
C THR A 285 1.83 -19.47 2.09
N ILE A 286 2.64 -18.96 1.19
CA ILE A 286 3.10 -19.68 -0.01
C ILE A 286 4.58 -19.95 0.13
N SER A 287 4.98 -21.23 0.00
CA SER A 287 6.37 -21.65 0.15
C SER A 287 6.79 -22.68 -0.88
N SER A 288 8.09 -22.72 -1.18
CA SER A 288 8.67 -23.81 -1.96
C SER A 288 8.95 -25.06 -1.09
N SER A 289 8.90 -24.94 0.24
CA SER A 289 9.04 -26.05 1.15
C SER A 289 7.65 -26.58 1.57
N PRO A 290 7.40 -27.89 1.49
CA PRO A 290 6.16 -28.49 1.97
C PRO A 290 6.02 -28.44 3.50
N ASP A 291 7.15 -28.35 4.22
CA ASP A 291 7.21 -28.34 5.68
C ASP A 291 7.30 -26.90 6.25
N ALA A 292 7.07 -25.89 5.43
CA ALA A 292 7.13 -24.50 5.87
C ALA A 292 6.06 -24.23 6.95
N GLN A 293 6.46 -23.50 7.98
CA GLN A 293 5.51 -23.05 8.99
C GLN A 293 4.65 -21.90 8.45
N PRO A 294 3.36 -21.87 8.77
CA PRO A 294 2.49 -20.74 8.40
C PRO A 294 3.04 -19.43 9.00
N MET A 295 2.93 -18.37 8.26
CA MET A 295 3.21 -17.04 8.78
C MET A 295 2.10 -16.60 9.74
N PRO A 296 2.37 -15.63 10.65
CA PRO A 296 1.34 -15.11 11.53
C PRO A 296 0.08 -14.70 10.75
N PRO A 297 -1.11 -15.13 11.17
CA PRO A 297 -2.34 -14.86 10.43
C PRO A 297 -2.59 -13.35 10.31
N ILE A 298 -3.15 -12.95 9.19
CA ILE A 298 -3.69 -11.61 9.01
C ILE A 298 -5.13 -11.65 9.50
N THR A 299 -5.41 -10.93 10.58
CA THR A 299 -6.76 -10.82 11.12
C THR A 299 -7.59 -9.87 10.26
N ILE A 300 -8.73 -10.33 9.79
CA ILE A 300 -9.73 -9.51 9.13
C ILE A 300 -10.84 -9.27 10.15
N ASP A 301 -11.21 -8.01 10.37
CA ASP A 301 -12.29 -7.67 11.29
C ASP A 301 -13.60 -8.32 10.85
N ALA A 302 -14.40 -8.75 11.81
CA ALA A 302 -15.70 -9.36 11.54
C ALA A 302 -16.66 -8.30 10.93
N PRO A 303 -17.55 -8.71 10.00
CA PRO A 303 -18.52 -7.79 9.41
C PRO A 303 -19.41 -7.15 10.48
N THR A 304 -19.49 -5.82 10.46
CA THR A 304 -20.31 -5.04 11.41
C THR A 304 -21.74 -4.80 10.91
N LEU A 305 -21.95 -4.93 9.59
CA LEU A 305 -23.22 -4.64 8.93
C LEU A 305 -23.60 -5.77 7.99
N LYS A 306 -24.91 -5.99 7.85
CA LYS A 306 -25.50 -6.80 6.77
C LYS A 306 -26.30 -5.87 5.88
N MET A 307 -26.15 -6.00 4.57
CA MET A 307 -26.86 -5.19 3.58
C MET A 307 -27.53 -6.11 2.57
N GLU A 308 -28.79 -5.81 2.26
CA GLU A 308 -29.56 -6.52 1.25
C GLU A 308 -29.58 -5.69 -0.04
N PHE A 309 -29.18 -6.29 -1.15
CA PHE A 309 -29.19 -5.67 -2.47
C PHE A 309 -30.35 -6.26 -3.27
N GLY A 310 -31.34 -5.44 -3.52
CA GLY A 310 -32.51 -5.80 -4.33
C GLY A 310 -32.60 -5.02 -5.63
N VAL A 311 -33.38 -5.53 -6.58
CA VAL A 311 -33.68 -4.78 -7.81
C VAL A 311 -34.61 -3.62 -7.49
N ASN A 312 -34.44 -2.52 -8.24
CA ASN A 312 -35.38 -1.41 -8.19
C ASN A 312 -36.73 -1.82 -8.83
N SER A 313 -37.77 -2.01 -8.02
CA SER A 313 -39.12 -2.36 -8.44
C SER A 313 -40.01 -1.15 -8.70
N SER A 314 -39.47 0.07 -8.67
CA SER A 314 -40.23 1.31 -8.92
C SER A 314 -40.62 1.46 -10.40
N PRO A 315 -41.66 2.28 -10.74
CA PRO A 315 -42.00 2.60 -12.13
C PRO A 315 -40.87 3.30 -12.91
N PHE A 316 -39.82 3.76 -12.22
CA PHE A 316 -38.68 4.42 -12.81
C PHE A 316 -37.49 3.47 -13.04
N ALA A 317 -37.66 2.18 -12.73
CA ALA A 317 -36.62 1.18 -12.94
C ALA A 317 -36.19 1.14 -14.41
N GLY A 318 -34.85 1.20 -14.63
CA GLY A 318 -34.27 1.16 -15.98
C GLY A 318 -34.25 2.51 -16.74
N LYS A 319 -34.80 3.59 -16.18
CA LYS A 319 -34.66 4.94 -16.75
C LYS A 319 -33.28 5.53 -16.50
N GLU A 320 -32.70 5.20 -15.35
CA GLU A 320 -31.35 5.56 -14.97
C GLU A 320 -30.55 4.27 -14.68
N GLY A 321 -29.42 4.08 -15.37
CA GLY A 321 -28.59 2.89 -15.23
C GLY A 321 -29.00 1.71 -16.14
N LYS A 322 -27.98 0.96 -16.57
CA LYS A 322 -28.12 -0.16 -17.52
C LYS A 322 -28.16 -1.53 -16.84
N PHE A 323 -27.76 -1.63 -15.57
CA PHE A 323 -27.57 -2.88 -14.85
C PHE A 323 -28.58 -2.99 -13.70
N VAL A 324 -29.78 -3.45 -14.01
CA VAL A 324 -30.95 -3.38 -13.10
C VAL A 324 -31.54 -4.76 -12.73
N THR A 325 -30.98 -5.85 -13.27
CA THR A 325 -31.49 -7.20 -12.96
C THR A 325 -30.77 -7.83 -11.77
N SER A 326 -31.47 -8.72 -11.04
CA SER A 326 -30.89 -9.47 -9.91
C SER A 326 -29.65 -10.26 -10.30
N ARG A 327 -29.61 -10.81 -11.51
CA ARG A 327 -28.41 -11.50 -12.04
C ARG A 327 -27.22 -10.56 -12.16
N GLN A 328 -27.43 -9.39 -12.74
CA GLN A 328 -26.36 -8.39 -12.90
C GLN A 328 -25.84 -7.87 -11.56
N ILE A 329 -26.73 -7.69 -10.58
CA ILE A 329 -26.35 -7.31 -9.22
C ILE A 329 -25.50 -8.43 -8.59
N ARG A 330 -25.96 -9.68 -8.69
CA ARG A 330 -25.23 -10.85 -8.20
C ARG A 330 -23.85 -10.96 -8.84
N ASP A 331 -23.76 -10.94 -10.17
CA ASP A 331 -22.50 -11.05 -10.91
C ASP A 331 -21.52 -9.93 -10.50
N ARG A 332 -22.04 -8.73 -10.20
CA ARG A 332 -21.22 -7.60 -9.74
C ARG A 332 -20.71 -7.81 -8.32
N LEU A 333 -21.56 -8.31 -7.41
CA LEU A 333 -21.18 -8.59 -6.02
C LEU A 333 -20.19 -9.77 -5.94
N GLU A 334 -20.42 -10.84 -6.69
CA GLU A 334 -19.48 -11.98 -6.77
C GLU A 334 -18.11 -11.53 -7.29
N ARG A 335 -18.07 -10.66 -8.31
CA ARG A 335 -16.81 -10.08 -8.80
C ARG A 335 -16.11 -9.21 -7.75
N GLU A 336 -16.86 -8.48 -6.94
CA GLU A 336 -16.28 -7.70 -5.84
C GLU A 336 -15.59 -8.59 -4.81
N LEU A 337 -16.20 -9.72 -4.46
CA LEU A 337 -15.65 -10.70 -3.53
C LEU A 337 -14.39 -11.41 -4.03
N GLU A 338 -14.07 -11.34 -5.34
CA GLU A 338 -12.80 -11.86 -5.85
C GLU A 338 -11.58 -11.05 -5.39
N MET A 339 -11.76 -9.77 -5.07
CA MET A 339 -10.69 -8.86 -4.69
C MET A 339 -10.85 -8.34 -3.27
N ASN A 340 -12.08 -8.08 -2.85
CA ASN A 340 -12.39 -7.42 -1.59
C ASN A 340 -12.97 -8.44 -0.60
N VAL A 341 -12.18 -8.85 0.37
CA VAL A 341 -12.51 -9.88 1.37
C VAL A 341 -12.65 -9.34 2.78
N GLY A 342 -12.67 -8.00 2.95
CA GLY A 342 -12.79 -7.35 4.25
C GLY A 342 -13.79 -6.23 4.29
#